data_5b32a817983b5099d079f0c4bde8900f
#
_entry.id   5b32a817983b5099d079f0c4bde8900f
#
_cell.length_a   1.000
_cell.length_b   1.000
_cell.length_c   1.000
_cell.angle_alpha   90.00
_cell.angle_beta   90.00
_cell.angle_gamma   90.00
#
_symmetry.space_group_name_H-M   'P 1'
#
loop_
_entity.id
_entity.type
_entity.pdbx_description
1 polymer ?
#
loop_
_entity_poly.entity_id
_entity_poly.type
_entity_poly.pdbx_seq_one_letter_code
_entity_poly.pdbx_strand_id
1 'polypeptide(L)'
;TTPAPITHAKGGSWKLWGNLAKQDPAFGHPEVFSENLPEKSWFVSATTTLKNKKVAPYFERLTKRSLYDGKVNTGGIITVTDSNWGLSFTIHRQPHFPTQKPNEIVVWIYALYSDTEGNYIKKKVVDCTGQEIAEEMLYHLGVPESEIKELSSEENMNTVPVYMPYITSYFMPRHDGDRPAVVPEGSKNLAFIGNFAESPTRDTVFTTEYSVRTAMESVYTLLNVDRGVPEVWSSVYDIRELLRAMYYMSDKKKLADQEMPLPEKLAVKAGMKKIKGTWIEELLEEANLI
;
A
#
# COMPACT_ATOMS: atom_id res chain seq x y z
N THR A 1 17.65 5.14 16.80
CA THR A 1 16.49 5.38 17.68
C THR A 1 15.87 4.06 18.08
N THR A 2 15.71 3.83 19.37
CA THR A 2 15.01 2.64 19.86
C THR A 2 13.53 2.79 19.53
N PRO A 3 12.86 1.76 19.00
CA PRO A 3 11.43 1.82 18.76
C PRO A 3 10.68 2.15 20.06
N ALA A 4 9.63 2.96 19.94
CA ALA A 4 8.73 3.13 21.05
C ALA A 4 8.08 1.76 21.39
N PRO A 5 7.87 1.43 22.68
CA PRO A 5 7.20 0.20 23.04
C PRO A 5 5.85 0.10 22.32
N ILE A 6 5.59 -1.04 21.68
CA ILE A 6 4.31 -1.29 21.04
C ILE A 6 3.27 -1.47 22.16
N THR A 7 2.30 -0.58 22.21
CA THR A 7 1.18 -0.72 23.12
C THR A 7 -0.02 -1.27 22.37
N HIS A 8 -0.50 -2.42 22.78
CA HIS A 8 -1.76 -2.99 22.28
C HIS A 8 -2.99 -2.37 22.94
N ALA A 9 -2.81 -1.28 23.68
CA ALA A 9 -3.91 -0.58 24.33
C ALA A 9 -4.84 0.01 23.26
N LYS A 10 -6.08 -0.43 23.25
CA LYS A 10 -7.13 0.13 22.39
C LYS A 10 -7.32 1.60 22.75
N GLY A 11 -7.00 2.50 21.82
CA GLY A 11 -7.23 3.93 21.96
C GLY A 11 -8.71 4.30 21.96
N GLY A 12 -9.01 5.60 22.17
CA GLY A 12 -10.36 6.10 22.36
C GLY A 12 -11.40 5.64 21.35
N SER A 13 -11.10 5.70 20.04
CA SER A 13 -12.03 5.28 18.98
C SER A 13 -12.32 3.78 18.99
N TRP A 14 -11.31 2.93 19.17
CA TRP A 14 -11.50 1.49 19.28
C TRP A 14 -12.31 1.09 20.50
N LYS A 15 -12.06 1.75 21.64
CA LYS A 15 -12.82 1.53 22.87
C LYS A 15 -14.27 1.97 22.72
N LEU A 16 -14.51 3.11 22.09
CA LEU A 16 -15.86 3.60 21.80
C LEU A 16 -16.60 2.63 20.90
N TRP A 17 -16.00 2.23 19.79
CA TRP A 17 -16.60 1.27 18.86
C TRP A 17 -16.91 -0.06 19.56
N GLY A 18 -15.98 -0.62 20.33
CA GLY A 18 -16.24 -1.85 21.10
C GLY A 18 -17.38 -1.71 22.11
N ASN A 19 -17.59 -0.53 22.69
CA ASN A 19 -18.73 -0.30 23.59
C ASN A 19 -20.06 -0.18 22.84
N LEU A 20 -20.07 0.41 21.64
CA LEU A 20 -21.25 0.50 20.79
C LEU A 20 -21.64 -0.88 20.24
N ALA A 21 -20.69 -1.65 19.75
CA ALA A 21 -20.91 -3.00 19.22
C ALA A 21 -21.50 -3.98 20.25
N LYS A 22 -21.23 -3.77 21.53
CA LYS A 22 -21.87 -4.55 22.62
C LYS A 22 -23.35 -4.23 22.82
N GLN A 23 -23.82 -3.10 22.33
CA GLN A 23 -25.21 -2.67 22.51
C GLN A 23 -26.09 -3.08 21.34
N ASP A 24 -25.55 -3.08 20.12
CA ASP A 24 -26.29 -3.41 18.91
C ASP A 24 -25.36 -4.02 17.83
N PRO A 25 -25.71 -5.19 17.26
CA PRO A 25 -24.96 -5.81 16.17
C PRO A 25 -24.81 -4.93 14.91
N ALA A 26 -25.70 -3.97 14.70
CA ALA A 26 -25.59 -3.01 13.60
C ALA A 26 -24.29 -2.16 13.66
N PHE A 27 -23.63 -2.12 14.81
CA PHE A 27 -22.34 -1.46 14.99
C PHE A 27 -21.12 -2.33 14.66
N GLY A 28 -21.34 -3.55 14.12
CA GLY A 28 -20.29 -4.42 13.63
C GLY A 28 -19.48 -5.15 14.70
N HIS A 29 -18.34 -5.69 14.31
CA HIS A 29 -17.48 -6.58 15.09
C HIS A 29 -16.04 -6.05 15.18
N PRO A 30 -15.77 -5.02 16.03
CA PRO A 30 -14.44 -4.39 16.12
C PRO A 30 -13.33 -5.36 16.55
N GLU A 31 -13.66 -6.46 17.24
CA GLU A 31 -12.71 -7.49 17.65
C GLU A 31 -12.02 -8.16 16.46
N VAL A 32 -12.67 -8.28 15.32
CA VAL A 32 -12.09 -8.82 14.08
C VAL A 32 -10.86 -8.02 13.65
N PHE A 33 -10.84 -6.72 13.95
CA PHE A 33 -9.77 -5.80 13.52
C PHE A 33 -8.77 -5.47 14.63
N SER A 34 -9.03 -5.86 15.87
CA SER A 34 -8.25 -5.38 17.01
C SER A 34 -7.89 -6.44 18.04
N GLU A 35 -8.39 -7.66 17.95
CA GLU A 35 -8.11 -8.72 18.91
C GLU A 35 -7.41 -9.91 18.26
N ASN A 36 -6.46 -10.49 19.01
CA ASN A 36 -5.75 -11.70 18.59
C ASN A 36 -5.12 -11.62 17.18
N LEU A 37 -4.72 -10.42 16.77
CA LEU A 37 -4.05 -10.23 15.49
C LEU A 37 -2.63 -10.80 15.56
N PRO A 38 -2.28 -11.72 14.66
CA PRO A 38 -0.93 -12.24 14.59
C PRO A 38 0.05 -11.12 14.18
N GLU A 39 1.29 -11.18 14.67
CA GLU A 39 2.34 -10.20 14.34
C GLU A 39 2.52 -10.01 12.82
N LYS A 40 2.30 -11.06 12.04
CA LYS A 40 2.35 -10.98 10.56
C LYS A 40 1.34 -10.01 9.94
N SER A 41 0.31 -9.60 10.66
CA SER A 41 -0.64 -8.60 10.19
C SER A 41 -0.27 -7.17 10.61
N TRP A 42 0.88 -6.96 11.25
CA TRP A 42 1.37 -5.64 11.60
C TRP A 42 2.02 -4.97 10.40
N PHE A 43 1.85 -3.68 10.30
CA PHE A 43 2.52 -2.85 9.31
C PHE A 43 3.66 -2.09 9.97
N VAL A 44 4.86 -2.22 9.40
CA VAL A 44 6.01 -1.45 9.85
C VAL A 44 6.29 -0.36 8.83
N SER A 45 6.21 0.88 9.26
CA SER A 45 6.57 2.06 8.48
C SER A 45 7.82 2.69 9.06
N ALA A 46 8.75 3.09 8.24
CA ALA A 46 9.94 3.80 8.67
C ALA A 46 10.19 5.01 7.77
N THR A 47 10.46 6.15 8.39
CA THR A 47 10.89 7.34 7.68
C THR A 47 12.38 7.51 7.87
N THR A 48 13.11 7.56 6.78
CA THR A 48 14.55 7.73 6.77
C THR A 48 14.93 9.08 6.21
N THR A 49 15.78 9.81 6.94
CA THR A 49 16.41 11.04 6.47
C THR A 49 17.86 10.75 6.09
N LEU A 50 18.15 10.74 4.79
CA LEU A 50 19.50 10.62 4.27
C LEU A 50 20.19 11.97 4.45
N LYS A 51 21.29 12.00 5.18
CA LYS A 51 22.13 13.19 5.43
C LYS A 51 23.44 13.11 4.66
N ASN A 52 23.86 11.90 4.27
CA ASN A 52 25.07 11.66 3.54
C ASN A 52 24.82 11.40 2.06
N LYS A 53 25.41 12.22 1.20
CA LYS A 53 25.27 12.10 -0.26
C LYS A 53 25.85 10.81 -0.85
N LYS A 54 26.74 10.13 -0.13
CA LYS A 54 27.29 8.83 -0.57
C LYS A 54 26.23 7.75 -0.79
N VAL A 55 25.07 7.86 -0.11
CA VAL A 55 23.95 6.90 -0.26
C VAL A 55 23.15 7.16 -1.55
N ALA A 56 23.10 8.41 -2.01
CA ALA A 56 22.28 8.80 -3.16
C ALA A 56 22.52 7.98 -4.44
N PRO A 57 23.76 7.69 -4.86
CA PRO A 57 24.03 6.94 -6.09
C PRO A 57 23.39 5.55 -6.12
N TYR A 58 23.20 4.91 -4.98
CA TYR A 58 22.56 3.59 -4.90
C TYR A 58 21.08 3.66 -5.24
N PHE A 59 20.37 4.69 -4.79
CA PHE A 59 19.00 4.95 -5.19
C PHE A 59 18.90 5.42 -6.64
N GLU A 60 19.75 6.35 -7.06
CA GLU A 60 19.75 6.92 -8.41
C GLU A 60 20.06 5.87 -9.48
N ARG A 61 20.85 4.84 -9.14
CA ARG A 61 21.09 3.69 -10.02
C ARG A 61 19.79 2.94 -10.36
N LEU A 62 18.88 2.80 -9.39
CA LEU A 62 17.59 2.13 -9.58
C LEU A 62 16.58 3.04 -10.30
N THR A 63 16.45 4.26 -9.83
CA THR A 63 15.41 5.18 -10.29
C THR A 63 15.77 5.86 -11.61
N LYS A 64 17.08 5.89 -11.96
CA LYS A 64 17.64 6.65 -13.10
C LYS A 64 17.35 8.16 -13.03
N ARG A 65 17.13 8.67 -11.81
CA ARG A 65 16.79 10.08 -11.55
C ARG A 65 17.59 10.60 -10.37
N SER A 66 17.97 11.87 -10.42
CA SER A 66 18.64 12.51 -9.28
C SER A 66 17.69 12.69 -8.11
N LEU A 67 18.20 12.53 -6.90
CA LEU A 67 17.50 12.84 -5.66
C LEU A 67 17.43 14.36 -5.38
N TYR A 68 18.26 15.16 -6.06
CA TYR A 68 18.49 16.56 -5.73
C TYR A 68 17.99 17.57 -6.78
N ASP A 69 17.36 17.11 -7.86
CA ASP A 69 16.92 17.97 -8.95
C ASP A 69 15.53 18.60 -8.75
N GLY A 70 14.92 18.35 -7.60
CA GLY A 70 13.59 18.87 -7.27
C GLY A 70 12.43 18.23 -8.04
N LYS A 71 12.67 17.11 -8.72
CA LYS A 71 11.65 16.33 -9.43
C LYS A 71 11.22 15.11 -8.64
N VAL A 72 10.13 14.46 -9.07
CA VAL A 72 9.70 13.19 -8.51
C VAL A 72 10.74 12.12 -8.84
N ASN A 73 11.28 11.46 -7.81
CA ASN A 73 12.29 10.43 -8.00
C ASN A 73 11.67 9.06 -8.28
N THR A 74 10.78 8.58 -7.41
CA THR A 74 9.99 7.37 -7.67
C THR A 74 8.61 7.75 -8.19
N GLY A 75 8.16 7.14 -9.27
CA GLY A 75 6.80 7.35 -9.79
C GLY A 75 5.73 6.62 -8.99
N GLY A 76 6.14 5.84 -8.00
CA GLY A 76 5.32 5.01 -7.12
C GLY A 76 6.20 4.34 -6.09
N ILE A 77 5.73 3.21 -5.57
CA ILE A 77 6.46 2.39 -4.60
C ILE A 77 7.38 1.42 -5.34
N ILE A 78 8.62 1.33 -4.89
CA ILE A 78 9.58 0.32 -5.33
C ILE A 78 9.59 -0.79 -4.29
N THR A 79 9.24 -2.00 -4.70
CA THR A 79 9.25 -3.19 -3.84
C THR A 79 10.48 -4.05 -4.15
N VAL A 80 11.17 -4.49 -3.13
CA VAL A 80 12.27 -5.43 -3.23
C VAL A 80 11.70 -6.85 -3.23
N THR A 81 11.65 -7.48 -4.39
CA THR A 81 11.00 -8.79 -4.59
C THR A 81 11.61 -9.91 -3.76
N ASP A 82 12.90 -9.84 -3.49
CA ASP A 82 13.64 -10.86 -2.75
C ASP A 82 13.67 -10.58 -1.23
N SER A 83 13.03 -9.51 -0.78
CA SER A 83 13.01 -9.17 0.65
C SER A 83 12.08 -10.09 1.44
N ASN A 84 12.61 -10.75 2.45
CA ASN A 84 11.83 -11.53 3.41
C ASN A 84 10.83 -10.66 4.18
N TRP A 85 11.12 -9.37 4.35
CA TRP A 85 10.20 -8.43 5.00
C TRP A 85 9.13 -7.87 4.06
N GLY A 86 9.20 -8.17 2.75
CA GLY A 86 8.40 -7.48 1.75
C GLY A 86 8.70 -5.97 1.74
N LEU A 87 10.00 -5.64 1.88
CA LEU A 87 10.48 -4.27 2.02
C LEU A 87 10.19 -3.47 0.76
N SER A 88 9.65 -2.29 0.98
CA SER A 88 9.34 -1.35 -0.09
C SER A 88 9.73 0.06 0.32
N PHE A 89 9.98 0.92 -0.66
CA PHE A 89 10.29 2.31 -0.40
C PHE A 89 9.75 3.24 -1.48
N THR A 90 9.58 4.50 -1.12
CA THR A 90 9.25 5.57 -2.06
C THR A 90 10.00 6.84 -1.70
N ILE A 91 10.37 7.60 -2.73
CA ILE A 91 11.05 8.88 -2.61
C ILE A 91 10.24 9.90 -3.39
N HIS A 92 9.53 10.74 -2.66
CA HIS A 92 8.76 11.82 -3.23
C HIS A 92 9.67 12.93 -3.77
N ARG A 93 9.07 13.93 -4.37
CA ARG A 93 9.77 15.17 -4.74
C ARG A 93 10.43 15.77 -3.49
N GLN A 94 11.68 16.18 -3.62
CA GLN A 94 12.44 16.83 -2.54
C GLN A 94 12.61 18.33 -2.81
N PRO A 95 12.59 19.18 -1.79
CA PRO A 95 12.28 18.85 -0.40
C PRO A 95 10.81 18.42 -0.24
N HIS A 96 10.57 17.43 0.62
CA HIS A 96 9.21 16.94 0.89
C HIS A 96 8.52 17.77 1.97
N PHE A 97 9.29 18.27 2.92
CA PHE A 97 8.80 19.14 4.01
C PHE A 97 9.36 20.55 3.90
N PRO A 98 8.59 21.60 4.27
CA PRO A 98 9.05 23.00 4.22
C PRO A 98 10.33 23.26 5.04
N THR A 99 10.52 22.52 6.13
CA THR A 99 11.67 22.67 7.05
C THR A 99 12.84 21.74 6.72
N GLN A 100 12.72 20.93 5.69
CA GLN A 100 13.76 19.99 5.28
C GLN A 100 14.99 20.74 4.76
N LYS A 101 16.17 20.33 5.22
CA LYS A 101 17.42 20.95 4.74
C LYS A 101 17.69 20.57 3.28
N PRO A 102 18.28 21.47 2.47
CA PRO A 102 18.47 21.25 1.03
C PRO A 102 19.32 20.02 0.66
N ASN A 103 20.18 19.55 1.59
CA ASN A 103 21.04 18.39 1.37
C ASN A 103 20.50 17.09 1.98
N GLU A 104 19.35 17.15 2.62
CA GLU A 104 18.69 15.99 3.21
C GLU A 104 17.64 15.43 2.25
N ILE A 105 17.52 14.12 2.19
CA ILE A 105 16.54 13.41 1.39
C ILE A 105 15.68 12.56 2.32
N VAL A 106 14.37 12.69 2.21
CA VAL A 106 13.44 11.89 2.98
C VAL A 106 12.97 10.71 2.13
N VAL A 107 13.15 9.51 2.66
CA VAL A 107 12.71 8.24 2.09
C VAL A 107 11.69 7.62 3.02
N TRP A 108 10.56 7.21 2.49
CA TRP A 108 9.60 6.40 3.23
C TRP A 108 9.82 4.93 2.89
N ILE A 109 9.94 4.12 3.94
CA ILE A 109 10.14 2.67 3.86
C ILE A 109 8.97 1.99 4.56
N TYR A 110 8.56 0.84 4.08
CA TYR A 110 7.67 -0.03 4.83
C TYR A 110 8.04 -1.50 4.65
N ALA A 111 7.60 -2.32 5.62
CA ALA A 111 7.72 -3.76 5.60
C ALA A 111 6.37 -4.40 5.96
N LEU A 112 5.98 -5.42 5.22
CA LEU A 112 4.68 -6.07 5.35
C LEU A 112 4.74 -7.39 6.14
N TYR A 113 5.87 -8.12 6.07
CA TYR A 113 6.01 -9.43 6.71
C TYR A 113 6.76 -9.26 8.03
N SER A 114 6.04 -8.75 9.02
CA SER A 114 6.63 -8.28 10.28
C SER A 114 7.09 -9.40 11.23
N ASP A 115 6.65 -10.63 11.00
CA ASP A 115 7.00 -11.81 11.80
C ASP A 115 8.17 -12.62 11.23
N THR A 116 8.76 -12.19 10.13
CA THR A 116 9.83 -12.90 9.42
C THR A 116 11.18 -12.22 9.66
N GLU A 117 12.24 -13.01 9.76
CA GLU A 117 13.62 -12.50 9.81
C GLU A 117 14.04 -11.93 8.46
N GLY A 118 14.81 -10.84 8.49
CA GLY A 118 15.37 -10.21 7.30
C GLY A 118 16.35 -11.11 6.55
N ASN A 119 16.68 -10.72 5.34
CA ASN A 119 17.66 -11.44 4.53
C ASN A 119 19.08 -11.32 5.12
N TYR A 120 19.40 -10.13 5.63
CA TYR A 120 20.70 -9.75 6.17
C TYR A 120 20.62 -9.55 7.67
N ILE A 121 19.67 -8.78 8.15
CA ILE A 121 19.39 -8.60 9.58
C ILE A 121 18.54 -9.77 10.06
N LYS A 122 19.17 -10.67 10.83
CA LYS A 122 18.53 -11.91 11.31
C LYS A 122 17.64 -11.67 12.52
N LYS A 123 16.68 -10.75 12.33
CA LYS A 123 15.64 -10.39 13.30
C LYS A 123 14.32 -10.16 12.56
N LYS A 124 13.21 -10.30 13.28
CA LYS A 124 11.92 -9.80 12.81
C LYS A 124 11.98 -8.27 12.74
N VAL A 125 11.38 -7.67 11.71
CA VAL A 125 11.43 -6.22 11.56
C VAL A 125 10.83 -5.47 12.75
N VAL A 126 9.86 -6.05 13.43
CA VAL A 126 9.24 -5.48 14.65
C VAL A 126 10.22 -5.36 15.84
N ASP A 127 11.28 -6.16 15.84
CA ASP A 127 12.33 -6.17 16.87
C ASP A 127 13.56 -5.32 16.46
N CYS A 128 13.52 -4.71 15.27
CA CYS A 128 14.65 -3.97 14.73
C CYS A 128 14.65 -2.51 15.17
N THR A 129 15.86 -1.98 15.38
CA THR A 129 16.08 -0.53 15.48
C THR A 129 15.95 0.11 14.10
N GLY A 130 15.80 1.44 14.06
CA GLY A 130 15.82 2.17 12.79
C GLY A 130 17.11 1.95 12.01
N GLN A 131 18.25 1.87 12.69
CA GLN A 131 19.53 1.59 12.05
C GLN A 131 19.54 0.20 11.38
N GLU A 132 19.05 -0.83 12.04
CA GLU A 132 18.97 -2.18 11.48
C GLU A 132 18.05 -2.26 10.27
N ILE A 133 16.93 -1.50 10.27
CA ILE A 133 16.05 -1.39 9.08
C ILE A 133 16.79 -0.69 7.94
N ALA A 134 17.55 0.36 8.25
CA ALA A 134 18.40 1.03 7.26
C ALA A 134 19.49 0.11 6.69
N GLU A 135 20.15 -0.69 7.53
CA GLU A 135 21.14 -1.68 7.10
C GLU A 135 20.53 -2.68 6.12
N GLU A 136 19.41 -3.29 6.45
CA GLU A 136 18.72 -4.23 5.56
C GLU A 136 18.39 -3.59 4.20
N MET A 137 17.92 -2.36 4.19
CA MET A 137 17.66 -1.63 2.95
C MET A 137 18.94 -1.38 2.16
N LEU A 138 20.02 -0.97 2.80
CA LEU A 138 21.31 -0.71 2.14
C LEU A 138 21.91 -1.97 1.51
N TYR A 139 21.79 -3.13 2.16
CA TYR A 139 22.15 -4.41 1.57
C TYR A 139 21.38 -4.68 0.28
N HIS A 140 20.07 -4.53 0.31
CA HIS A 140 19.23 -4.71 -0.89
C HIS A 140 19.54 -3.70 -2.00
N LEU A 141 20.00 -2.51 -1.66
CA LEU A 141 20.49 -1.53 -2.62
C LEU A 141 21.88 -1.88 -3.20
N GLY A 142 22.54 -2.91 -2.68
CA GLY A 142 23.87 -3.34 -3.12
C GLY A 142 24.99 -2.41 -2.68
N VAL A 143 24.83 -1.81 -1.51
CA VAL A 143 25.91 -1.08 -0.83
C VAL A 143 26.96 -2.09 -0.37
N PRO A 144 28.28 -1.84 -0.54
CA PRO A 144 29.33 -2.71 -0.03
C PRO A 144 29.20 -2.91 1.48
N GLU A 145 29.35 -4.15 1.95
CA GLU A 145 29.20 -4.51 3.37
C GLU A 145 30.10 -3.66 4.29
N SER A 146 31.31 -3.33 3.82
CA SER A 146 32.25 -2.48 4.55
C SER A 146 31.76 -1.05 4.81
N GLU A 147 30.78 -0.55 4.03
CA GLU A 147 30.26 0.80 4.13
C GLU A 147 28.90 0.86 4.87
N ILE A 148 28.20 -0.27 5.02
CA ILE A 148 26.83 -0.30 5.52
C ILE A 148 26.73 0.27 6.93
N LYS A 149 27.61 -0.15 7.85
CA LYS A 149 27.59 0.32 9.24
C LYS A 149 27.83 1.83 9.35
N GLU A 150 28.74 2.37 8.55
CA GLU A 150 28.96 3.82 8.51
C GLU A 150 27.73 4.53 7.96
N LEU A 151 27.24 4.10 6.80
CA LEU A 151 26.16 4.79 6.10
C LEU A 151 24.80 4.69 6.80
N SER A 152 24.52 3.59 7.51
CA SER A 152 23.29 3.40 8.29
C SER A 152 23.30 4.14 9.64
N SER A 153 24.44 4.65 10.06
CA SER A 153 24.56 5.36 11.34
C SER A 153 23.60 6.56 11.41
N GLU A 154 23.15 6.92 12.60
CA GLU A 154 22.20 8.02 12.81
C GLU A 154 22.71 9.38 12.29
N GLU A 155 24.03 9.56 12.24
CA GLU A 155 24.65 10.76 11.67
C GLU A 155 24.45 10.86 10.15
N ASN A 156 24.48 9.72 9.46
CA ASN A 156 24.39 9.64 8.00
C ASN A 156 22.98 9.33 7.51
N MET A 157 22.20 8.57 8.31
CA MET A 157 20.90 8.05 7.90
C MET A 157 20.01 7.86 9.13
N ASN A 158 19.26 8.89 9.49
CA ASN A 158 18.35 8.81 10.63
C ASN A 158 17.04 8.13 10.23
N THR A 159 16.82 6.93 10.74
CA THR A 159 15.63 6.11 10.45
C THR A 159 14.76 5.99 11.69
N VAL A 160 13.50 6.42 11.57
CA VAL A 160 12.51 6.39 12.64
C VAL A 160 11.43 5.37 12.29
N PRO A 161 11.40 4.18 12.92
CA PRO A 161 10.37 3.19 12.69
C PRO A 161 9.11 3.49 13.49
N VAL A 162 7.97 3.13 12.90
CA VAL A 162 6.64 3.16 13.52
C VAL A 162 5.96 1.82 13.29
N TYR A 163 5.50 1.20 14.34
CA TYR A 163 4.82 -0.09 14.30
C TYR A 163 3.32 0.11 14.46
N MET A 164 2.55 -0.43 13.53
CA MET A 164 1.10 -0.23 13.45
C MET A 164 0.40 -1.60 13.46
N PRO A 165 0.03 -2.11 14.65
CA PRO A 165 -0.47 -3.48 14.78
C PRO A 165 -1.85 -3.71 14.14
N TYR A 166 -2.65 -2.67 13.94
CA TYR A 166 -4.03 -2.81 13.45
C TYR A 166 -4.20 -2.45 11.98
N ILE A 167 -3.26 -1.77 11.34
CA ILE A 167 -3.45 -1.24 10.00
C ILE A 167 -3.55 -2.33 8.94
N THR A 168 -2.73 -3.37 9.06
CA THR A 168 -2.75 -4.50 8.11
C THR A 168 -3.95 -5.42 8.30
N SER A 169 -4.65 -5.34 9.43
CA SER A 169 -5.88 -6.07 9.65
C SER A 169 -6.98 -5.70 8.64
N TYR A 170 -6.90 -4.52 8.01
CA TYR A 170 -7.80 -4.12 6.94
C TYR A 170 -7.68 -4.99 5.68
N PHE A 171 -6.54 -5.63 5.47
CA PHE A 171 -6.31 -6.57 4.36
C PHE A 171 -6.66 -8.01 4.71
N MET A 172 -7.02 -8.28 5.97
CA MET A 172 -7.42 -9.62 6.38
C MET A 172 -8.83 -9.93 5.91
N PRO A 173 -9.12 -11.21 5.61
CA PRO A 173 -10.48 -11.64 5.33
C PRO A 173 -11.43 -11.24 6.47
N ARG A 174 -12.59 -10.73 6.10
CA ARG A 174 -13.68 -10.36 6.99
C ARG A 174 -15.02 -10.72 6.36
N HIS A 175 -16.04 -10.76 7.17
CA HIS A 175 -17.41 -10.98 6.72
C HIS A 175 -18.14 -9.64 6.55
N ASP A 176 -19.20 -9.67 5.75
CA ASP A 176 -20.14 -8.56 5.66
C ASP A 176 -20.74 -8.28 7.04
N GLY A 177 -20.75 -7.03 7.44
CA GLY A 177 -21.24 -6.61 8.75
C GLY A 177 -20.17 -6.57 9.86
N ASP A 178 -18.94 -7.04 9.63
CA ASP A 178 -17.85 -6.87 10.59
C ASP A 178 -17.52 -5.39 10.82
N ARG A 179 -17.62 -4.56 9.78
CA ARG A 179 -17.71 -3.11 9.92
C ARG A 179 -19.16 -2.63 9.82
N PRO A 180 -19.56 -1.62 10.58
CA PRO A 180 -20.88 -1.03 10.44
C PRO A 180 -21.01 -0.26 9.11
N ALA A 181 -22.23 -0.10 8.63
CA ALA A 181 -22.52 0.87 7.59
C ALA A 181 -22.08 2.28 8.01
N VAL A 182 -21.86 3.18 7.05
CA VAL A 182 -21.50 4.58 7.35
C VAL A 182 -22.52 5.21 8.30
N VAL A 183 -23.80 5.04 8.03
CA VAL A 183 -24.89 5.36 8.98
C VAL A 183 -25.60 4.05 9.27
N PRO A 184 -25.36 3.41 10.42
CA PRO A 184 -26.05 2.19 10.79
C PRO A 184 -27.57 2.38 10.83
N GLU A 185 -28.31 1.31 10.54
CA GLU A 185 -29.77 1.35 10.56
C GLU A 185 -30.28 1.84 11.92
N GLY A 186 -31.24 2.75 11.89
CA GLY A 186 -31.80 3.37 13.10
C GLY A 186 -30.97 4.52 13.68
N SER A 187 -29.75 4.76 13.23
CA SER A 187 -28.95 5.90 13.68
C SER A 187 -29.49 7.23 13.17
N LYS A 188 -29.57 8.23 14.08
CA LYS A 188 -30.07 9.58 13.78
C LYS A 188 -29.00 10.66 13.80
N ASN A 189 -27.95 10.44 14.58
CA ASN A 189 -26.90 11.42 14.87
C ASN A 189 -25.51 10.80 15.04
N LEU A 190 -25.34 9.55 14.62
CA LEU A 190 -24.07 8.81 14.67
C LEU A 190 -23.74 8.25 13.30
N ALA A 191 -22.50 8.40 12.89
CA ALA A 191 -21.95 7.79 11.69
C ALA A 191 -20.55 7.23 11.97
N PHE A 192 -20.18 6.22 11.21
CA PHE A 192 -18.82 5.70 11.12
C PHE A 192 -18.17 6.17 9.82
N ILE A 193 -16.92 6.56 9.87
CA ILE A 193 -16.20 7.07 8.68
C ILE A 193 -14.81 6.43 8.57
N GLY A 194 -14.26 6.45 7.37
CA GLY A 194 -12.93 5.91 7.09
C GLY A 194 -12.84 4.42 7.43
N ASN A 195 -11.79 4.04 8.13
CA ASN A 195 -11.51 2.64 8.44
C ASN A 195 -12.53 1.95 9.37
N PHE A 196 -13.43 2.70 9.96
CA PHE A 196 -14.48 2.18 10.85
C PHE A 196 -15.80 1.90 10.14
N ALA A 197 -15.91 2.18 8.83
CA ALA A 197 -17.14 2.03 8.08
C ALA A 197 -16.99 1.03 6.94
N GLU A 198 -18.09 0.38 6.60
CA GLU A 198 -18.22 -0.45 5.41
C GLU A 198 -18.92 0.31 4.29
N SER A 199 -18.37 0.22 3.10
CA SER A 199 -19.08 0.55 1.88
C SER A 199 -19.33 -0.76 1.13
N PRO A 200 -20.56 -1.25 1.05
CA PRO A 200 -20.85 -2.61 0.57
C PRO A 200 -20.48 -2.85 -0.90
N THR A 201 -20.30 -1.80 -1.65
CA THR A 201 -19.99 -1.90 -3.08
C THR A 201 -18.53 -1.61 -3.44
N ARG A 202 -17.72 -1.05 -2.51
CA ARG A 202 -16.39 -0.53 -2.87
C ARG A 202 -15.47 -0.44 -1.68
N ASP A 203 -14.67 -1.44 -1.56
CA ASP A 203 -13.66 -1.51 -0.52
C ASP A 203 -12.33 -0.89 -1.00
N THR A 204 -12.10 0.34 -0.61
CA THR A 204 -10.81 1.01 -0.79
C THR A 204 -10.26 1.44 0.57
N VAL A 205 -9.84 0.46 1.32
CA VAL A 205 -9.41 0.59 2.71
C VAL A 205 -8.30 1.63 2.88
N PHE A 206 -8.29 2.32 4.01
CA PHE A 206 -7.29 3.28 4.52
C PHE A 206 -6.87 4.41 3.57
N THR A 207 -7.57 4.65 2.50
CA THR A 207 -7.26 5.77 1.60
C THR A 207 -7.89 7.07 2.06
N THR A 208 -7.25 8.20 1.73
CA THR A 208 -7.84 9.52 1.95
C THR A 208 -9.16 9.66 1.20
N GLU A 209 -9.25 9.11 0.00
CA GLU A 209 -10.47 9.09 -0.80
C GLU A 209 -11.61 8.41 -0.04
N TYR A 210 -11.38 7.21 0.52
CA TYR A 210 -12.37 6.47 1.27
C TYR A 210 -12.85 7.23 2.52
N SER A 211 -11.93 7.89 3.21
CA SER A 211 -12.27 8.71 4.38
C SER A 211 -13.15 9.91 4.01
N VAL A 212 -12.86 10.60 2.90
CA VAL A 212 -13.66 11.72 2.41
C VAL A 212 -15.04 11.24 1.91
N ARG A 213 -15.08 10.14 1.17
CA ARG A 213 -16.32 9.55 0.65
C ARG A 213 -17.28 9.18 1.77
N THR A 214 -16.82 8.42 2.76
CA THR A 214 -17.65 8.01 3.89
C THR A 214 -18.08 9.21 4.73
N ALA A 215 -17.25 10.26 4.85
CA ALA A 215 -17.64 11.50 5.48
C ALA A 215 -18.74 12.25 4.69
N MET A 216 -18.65 12.31 3.36
CA MET A 216 -19.69 12.89 2.53
C MET A 216 -21.00 12.10 2.65
N GLU A 217 -20.93 10.77 2.59
CA GLU A 217 -22.09 9.89 2.76
C GLU A 217 -22.76 10.12 4.12
N SER A 218 -21.98 10.21 5.19
CA SER A 218 -22.50 10.46 6.54
C SER A 218 -23.28 11.79 6.61
N VAL A 219 -22.71 12.86 6.05
CA VAL A 219 -23.35 14.19 6.04
C VAL A 219 -24.63 14.18 5.22
N TYR A 220 -24.59 13.61 4.03
CA TYR A 220 -25.75 13.60 3.14
C TYR A 220 -26.90 12.77 3.73
N THR A 221 -26.57 11.63 4.32
CA THR A 221 -27.56 10.75 4.96
C THR A 221 -28.16 11.39 6.21
N LEU A 222 -27.31 11.85 7.16
CA LEU A 222 -27.78 12.38 8.43
C LEU A 222 -28.55 13.71 8.29
N LEU A 223 -28.20 14.53 7.30
CA LEU A 223 -28.86 15.80 7.03
C LEU A 223 -29.94 15.72 5.96
N ASN A 224 -30.24 14.52 5.46
CA ASN A 224 -31.19 14.28 4.39
C ASN A 224 -30.97 15.18 3.16
N VAL A 225 -29.69 15.29 2.75
CA VAL A 225 -29.34 16.06 1.55
C VAL A 225 -29.57 15.18 0.33
N ASP A 226 -30.44 15.63 -0.58
CA ASP A 226 -30.72 14.94 -1.85
C ASP A 226 -29.52 15.10 -2.81
N ARG A 227 -28.44 14.39 -2.50
CA ARG A 227 -27.20 14.37 -3.29
C ARG A 227 -26.49 13.04 -3.13
N GLY A 228 -26.18 12.40 -4.24
CA GLY A 228 -25.35 11.18 -4.24
C GLY A 228 -23.87 11.50 -3.95
N VAL A 229 -23.20 10.58 -3.25
CA VAL A 229 -21.75 10.59 -3.17
C VAL A 229 -21.20 10.16 -4.52
N PRO A 230 -20.23 10.87 -5.11
CA PRO A 230 -19.60 10.46 -6.37
C PRO A 230 -19.06 9.04 -6.27
N GLU A 231 -19.39 8.22 -7.25
CA GLU A 231 -18.91 6.85 -7.29
C GLU A 231 -17.42 6.78 -7.61
N VAL A 232 -16.69 5.85 -6.99
CA VAL A 232 -15.33 5.51 -7.41
C VAL A 232 -15.42 4.78 -8.73
N TRP A 233 -14.67 5.23 -9.72
CA TRP A 233 -14.53 4.49 -10.95
C TRP A 233 -13.82 3.15 -10.68
N SER A 234 -14.51 2.06 -10.98
CA SER A 234 -13.99 0.72 -10.75
C SER A 234 -13.38 0.16 -12.03
N SER A 235 -12.07 0.13 -12.09
CA SER A 235 -11.31 -0.40 -13.23
C SER A 235 -11.59 -1.88 -13.51
N VAL A 236 -12.05 -2.65 -12.52
CA VAL A 236 -12.39 -4.08 -12.70
C VAL A 236 -13.59 -4.32 -13.63
N TYR A 237 -14.39 -3.29 -13.88
CA TYR A 237 -15.51 -3.35 -14.83
C TYR A 237 -15.19 -2.71 -16.18
N ASP A 238 -13.98 -2.15 -16.36
CA ASP A 238 -13.54 -1.58 -17.63
C ASP A 238 -12.67 -2.59 -18.37
N ILE A 239 -13.22 -3.15 -19.45
CA ILE A 239 -12.53 -4.14 -20.27
C ILE A 239 -11.18 -3.63 -20.80
N ARG A 240 -11.06 -2.33 -21.09
CA ARG A 240 -9.82 -1.73 -21.59
C ARG A 240 -8.71 -1.80 -20.54
N GLU A 241 -9.03 -1.52 -19.28
CA GLU A 241 -8.07 -1.61 -18.19
C GLU A 241 -7.70 -3.06 -17.86
N LEU A 242 -8.67 -3.98 -17.93
CA LEU A 242 -8.38 -5.40 -17.77
C LEU A 242 -7.45 -5.93 -18.86
N LEU A 243 -7.65 -5.53 -20.10
CA LEU A 243 -6.76 -5.91 -21.22
C LEU A 243 -5.37 -5.30 -21.06
N ARG A 244 -5.26 -4.04 -20.63
CA ARG A 244 -3.97 -3.41 -20.31
C ARG A 244 -3.25 -4.13 -19.17
N ALA A 245 -3.98 -4.45 -18.09
CA ALA A 245 -3.43 -5.22 -16.99
C ALA A 245 -2.88 -6.58 -17.49
N MET A 246 -3.63 -7.27 -18.32
CA MET A 246 -3.21 -8.55 -18.92
C MET A 246 -1.91 -8.41 -19.72
N TYR A 247 -1.75 -7.35 -20.50
CA TYR A 247 -0.50 -7.07 -21.22
C TYR A 247 0.70 -6.92 -20.28
N TYR A 248 0.54 -6.12 -19.22
CA TYR A 248 1.61 -5.92 -18.22
C TYR A 248 1.91 -7.17 -17.39
N MET A 249 0.88 -7.94 -17.02
CA MET A 249 1.04 -9.22 -16.32
C MET A 249 1.73 -10.30 -17.15
N SER A 250 1.66 -10.16 -18.49
CA SER A 250 2.33 -11.04 -19.44
C SER A 250 3.72 -10.51 -19.87
N ASP A 251 4.41 -9.76 -19.00
CA ASP A 251 5.73 -9.19 -19.28
C ASP A 251 5.80 -8.34 -20.57
N LYS A 252 4.71 -7.65 -20.89
CA LYS A 252 4.54 -6.87 -22.14
C LYS A 252 4.68 -7.70 -23.42
N LYS A 253 4.32 -8.97 -23.33
CA LYS A 253 4.27 -9.87 -24.50
C LYS A 253 2.90 -9.80 -25.17
N LYS A 254 2.90 -9.73 -26.47
CA LYS A 254 1.68 -9.87 -27.27
C LYS A 254 1.14 -11.30 -27.18
N LEU A 255 -0.14 -11.50 -27.44
CA LEU A 255 -0.78 -12.83 -27.41
C LEU A 255 -0.06 -13.86 -28.32
N ALA A 256 0.47 -13.40 -29.49
CA ALA A 256 1.22 -14.26 -30.39
C ALA A 256 2.57 -14.73 -29.84
N ASP A 257 3.16 -13.93 -28.93
CA ASP A 257 4.52 -14.14 -28.38
C ASP A 257 4.50 -14.86 -27.04
N GLN A 258 3.32 -15.12 -26.48
CA GLN A 258 3.18 -15.84 -25.22
C GLN A 258 3.51 -17.33 -25.39
N GLU A 259 4.19 -17.87 -24.41
CA GLU A 259 4.46 -19.30 -24.32
C GLU A 259 3.19 -20.02 -23.90
N MET A 260 2.58 -20.74 -24.83
CA MET A 260 1.38 -21.52 -24.58
C MET A 260 1.41 -22.84 -25.36
N PRO A 261 0.68 -23.87 -24.90
CA PRO A 261 0.57 -25.15 -25.60
C PRO A 261 0.08 -24.98 -27.02
N LEU A 262 0.51 -25.86 -27.95
CA LEU A 262 0.16 -25.79 -29.34
C LEU A 262 -1.36 -25.69 -29.66
N PRO A 263 -2.26 -26.43 -28.97
CA PRO A 263 -3.70 -26.30 -29.16
C PRO A 263 -4.22 -24.89 -28.85
N GLU A 264 -3.72 -24.27 -27.76
CA GLU A 264 -4.09 -22.91 -27.37
C GLU A 264 -3.59 -21.87 -28.36
N LYS A 265 -2.36 -22.03 -28.83
CA LYS A 265 -1.77 -21.18 -29.88
C LYS A 265 -2.58 -21.20 -31.18
N LEU A 266 -3.08 -22.38 -31.56
CA LEU A 266 -3.96 -22.54 -32.74
C LEU A 266 -5.33 -21.89 -32.49
N ALA A 267 -5.89 -22.03 -31.30
CA ALA A 267 -7.16 -21.41 -30.91
C ALA A 267 -7.06 -19.86 -30.94
N VAL A 268 -5.99 -19.29 -30.38
CA VAL A 268 -5.72 -17.85 -30.44
C VAL A 268 -5.62 -17.40 -31.91
N LYS A 269 -4.84 -18.08 -32.73
CA LYS A 269 -4.70 -17.73 -34.15
C LYS A 269 -6.03 -17.82 -34.93
N ALA A 270 -6.87 -18.79 -34.61
CA ALA A 270 -8.20 -18.91 -35.22
C ALA A 270 -9.14 -17.80 -34.72
N GLY A 271 -9.08 -17.47 -33.42
CA GLY A 271 -9.82 -16.36 -32.82
C GLY A 271 -9.48 -15.02 -33.47
N MET A 272 -8.18 -14.74 -33.62
CA MET A 272 -7.67 -13.52 -34.27
C MET A 272 -8.20 -13.32 -35.67
N LYS A 273 -8.34 -14.40 -36.46
CA LYS A 273 -8.95 -14.32 -37.81
C LYS A 273 -10.44 -13.92 -37.74
N LYS A 274 -11.17 -14.34 -36.70
CA LYS A 274 -12.61 -14.08 -36.58
C LYS A 274 -12.91 -12.66 -36.13
N ILE A 275 -12.03 -12.06 -35.34
CA ILE A 275 -12.24 -10.69 -34.82
C ILE A 275 -11.70 -9.61 -35.76
N LYS A 276 -11.06 -9.98 -36.84
CA LYS A 276 -10.47 -9.05 -37.81
C LYS A 276 -11.52 -8.07 -38.34
N GLY A 277 -11.23 -6.77 -38.27
CA GLY A 277 -12.13 -5.68 -38.66
C GLY A 277 -13.29 -5.43 -37.69
N THR A 278 -13.24 -5.99 -36.48
CA THR A 278 -14.24 -5.74 -35.44
C THR A 278 -13.69 -4.82 -34.35
N TRP A 279 -14.59 -4.21 -33.58
CA TRP A 279 -14.22 -3.40 -32.41
C TRP A 279 -13.40 -4.18 -31.36
N ILE A 280 -13.47 -5.51 -31.37
CA ILE A 280 -12.66 -6.35 -30.48
C ILE A 280 -11.19 -6.30 -30.89
N GLU A 281 -10.90 -6.31 -32.22
CA GLU A 281 -9.54 -6.13 -32.71
C GLU A 281 -8.97 -4.77 -32.26
N GLU A 282 -9.74 -3.69 -32.43
CA GLU A 282 -9.33 -2.34 -31.98
C GLU A 282 -9.00 -2.30 -30.48
N LEU A 283 -9.83 -2.90 -29.62
CA LEU A 283 -9.57 -2.98 -28.20
C LEU A 283 -8.28 -3.72 -27.84
N LEU A 284 -7.98 -4.81 -28.55
CA LEU A 284 -6.76 -5.59 -28.34
C LEU A 284 -5.51 -4.83 -28.83
N GLU A 285 -5.63 -4.08 -29.93
CA GLU A 285 -4.58 -3.20 -30.43
C GLU A 285 -4.29 -2.06 -29.44
N GLU A 286 -5.32 -1.36 -28.94
CA GLU A 286 -5.20 -0.31 -27.93
C GLU A 286 -4.53 -0.80 -26.63
N ALA A 287 -4.75 -2.07 -26.29
CA ALA A 287 -4.15 -2.72 -25.14
C ALA A 287 -2.73 -3.27 -25.41
N ASN A 288 -2.20 -3.16 -26.62
CA ASN A 288 -0.94 -3.74 -27.09
C ASN A 288 -0.88 -5.27 -27.00
N LEU A 289 -2.01 -5.95 -27.02
CA LEU A 289 -2.09 -7.42 -26.97
C LEU A 289 -1.89 -8.07 -28.33
N ILE A 290 -2.10 -7.33 -29.41
CA ILE A 290 -1.90 -7.76 -30.77
C ILE A 290 -1.16 -6.75 -31.62
#